data_1221bfe0ffb20cd6d023243dcd97656f
#
_entry.id   1221bfe0ffb20cd6d023243dcd97656f
#
_cell.length_a   1.000
_cell.length_b   1.000
_cell.length_c   1.000
_cell.angle_alpha   90.00
_cell.angle_beta   90.00
_cell.angle_gamma   90.00
#
_symmetry.space_group_name_H-M   'P 1'
#
loop_
_entity.id
_entity.type
_entity.pdbx_description
1 polymer ?
#
loop_
_entity_poly.entity_id
_entity_poly.type
_entity_poly.pdbx_seq_one_letter_code
_entity_poly.pdbx_strand_id
1 'polypeptide(L)'
;GHGDYQNIVLAPASAQEMFDFVRLAFRLSYQYRMPGFILSDGYVGQLKEAYEIPDTIKPFDATIVKDIRTSIYVREGVLEQHNWKLFRRFEALKKEPLLKEIEVQPYRVNDPEGDAEIILVSYGFFSRIGTGIVDRARDRGIPVGHLSLKVLNPFPEKALLEIVKNYGPLY
;
A
#
# COMPACT_ATOMS: atom_id res chain seq x y z
N GLY A 1 -1.09 -1.68 16.92
CA GLY A 1 -2.06 -1.32 17.96
C GLY A 1 -3.10 -2.40 18.20
N HIS A 2 -3.97 -2.18 19.11
CA HIS A 2 -5.06 -3.10 19.45
C HIS A 2 -6.36 -2.79 18.68
N GLY A 3 -6.26 -2.09 17.51
CA GLY A 3 -7.40 -1.74 16.67
C GLY A 3 -8.04 -0.38 16.99
N ASP A 4 -7.49 0.35 17.93
CA ASP A 4 -7.98 1.64 18.40
C ASP A 4 -7.45 2.85 17.59
N TYR A 5 -6.46 2.64 16.74
CA TYR A 5 -5.94 3.67 15.83
C TYR A 5 -5.55 3.07 14.48
N GLN A 6 -5.56 3.92 13.46
CA GLN A 6 -5.26 3.55 12.10
C GLN A 6 -3.92 4.16 11.66
N ASN A 7 -3.20 3.42 10.83
CA ASN A 7 -1.91 3.80 10.28
C ASN A 7 -1.94 3.71 8.76
N ILE A 8 -0.96 4.34 8.11
CA ILE A 8 -0.67 4.14 6.69
C ILE A 8 0.48 3.15 6.61
N VAL A 9 0.35 2.06 5.87
CA VAL A 9 1.42 1.06 5.73
C VAL A 9 1.69 0.82 4.25
N LEU A 10 2.91 1.16 3.82
CA LEU A 10 3.40 0.98 2.45
C LEU A 10 4.52 -0.06 2.43
N ALA A 11 4.50 -0.94 1.44
CA ALA A 11 5.45 -2.05 1.31
C ALA A 11 6.23 -1.96 -0.01
N PRO A 12 7.40 -1.28 -0.02
CA PRO A 12 8.25 -1.18 -1.19
C PRO A 12 8.93 -2.50 -1.52
N ALA A 13 9.11 -2.77 -2.83
CA ALA A 13 9.82 -3.93 -3.35
C ALA A 13 11.16 -3.56 -4.03
N SER A 14 11.49 -2.27 -4.16
CA SER A 14 12.70 -1.78 -4.82
C SER A 14 13.26 -0.52 -4.15
N ALA A 15 14.49 -0.13 -4.49
CA ALA A 15 15.07 1.11 -4.02
C ALA A 15 14.30 2.34 -4.51
N GLN A 16 13.77 2.31 -5.74
CA GLN A 16 12.91 3.38 -6.27
C GLN A 16 11.63 3.53 -5.45
N GLU A 17 10.93 2.41 -5.22
CA GLU A 17 9.71 2.44 -4.40
C GLU A 17 10.00 2.88 -2.95
N MET A 18 11.14 2.51 -2.39
CA MET A 18 11.55 2.98 -1.07
C MET A 18 11.63 4.50 -1.03
N PHE A 19 12.29 5.10 -2.01
CA PHE A 19 12.41 6.56 -2.12
C PHE A 19 11.03 7.24 -2.29
N ASP A 20 10.21 6.74 -3.21
CA ASP A 20 8.92 7.33 -3.52
C ASP A 20 7.92 7.16 -2.37
N PHE A 21 7.89 5.98 -1.74
CA PHE A 21 6.95 5.69 -0.65
C PHE A 21 7.29 6.44 0.64
N VAL A 22 8.57 6.70 0.93
CA VAL A 22 8.94 7.57 2.05
C VAL A 22 8.35 8.96 1.86
N ARG A 23 8.50 9.54 0.68
CA ARG A 23 7.93 10.86 0.36
C ARG A 23 6.41 10.86 0.45
N LEU A 24 5.77 9.83 -0.11
CA LEU A 24 4.32 9.66 -0.05
C LEU A 24 3.84 9.51 1.39
N ALA A 25 4.52 8.68 2.20
CA ALA A 25 4.16 8.46 3.60
C ALA A 25 4.23 9.78 4.40
N PHE A 26 5.27 10.60 4.21
CA PHE A 26 5.33 11.91 4.84
C PHE A 26 4.16 12.80 4.45
N ARG A 27 3.87 12.93 3.14
CA ARG A 27 2.75 13.72 2.64
C ARG A 27 1.41 13.29 3.25
N LEU A 28 1.11 11.99 3.19
CA LEU A 28 -0.15 11.45 3.69
C LEU A 28 -0.26 11.53 5.22
N SER A 29 0.86 11.31 5.94
CA SER A 29 0.89 11.44 7.39
C SER A 29 0.53 12.86 7.84
N TYR A 30 1.02 13.88 7.15
CA TYR A 30 0.65 15.27 7.40
C TYR A 30 -0.81 15.55 7.04
N GLN A 31 -1.22 15.15 5.84
CA GLN A 31 -2.57 15.40 5.32
C GLN A 31 -3.65 14.75 6.20
N TYR A 32 -3.48 13.49 6.56
CA TYR A 32 -4.46 12.71 7.30
C TYR A 32 -4.22 12.68 8.80
N ARG A 33 -3.10 13.23 9.27
CA ARG A 33 -2.70 13.24 10.70
C ARG A 33 -2.68 11.83 11.28
N MET A 34 -2.09 10.90 10.54
CA MET A 34 -1.92 9.50 10.89
C MET A 34 -0.45 9.11 10.75
N PRO A 35 0.06 8.17 11.59
CA PRO A 35 1.40 7.62 11.39
C PRO A 35 1.52 6.89 10.05
N GLY A 36 2.62 7.11 9.34
CA GLY A 36 3.00 6.37 8.15
C GLY A 36 4.13 5.41 8.45
N PHE A 37 4.01 4.17 7.97
CA PHE A 37 5.01 3.13 8.09
C PHE A 37 5.46 2.67 6.72
N ILE A 38 6.77 2.52 6.57
CA ILE A 38 7.38 1.81 5.45
C ILE A 38 7.74 0.42 5.95
N LEU A 39 7.01 -0.59 5.47
CA LEU A 39 7.27 -1.98 5.82
C LEU A 39 8.22 -2.58 4.78
N SER A 40 9.50 -2.51 5.09
CA SER A 40 10.56 -3.07 4.26
C SER A 40 11.20 -4.26 4.95
N ASP A 41 11.66 -5.22 4.16
CA ASP A 41 12.47 -6.32 4.66
C ASP A 41 13.98 -6.01 4.59
N GLY A 42 14.79 -6.84 5.25
CA GLY A 42 16.24 -6.65 5.31
C GLY A 42 16.93 -6.78 3.95
N TYR A 43 16.32 -7.48 2.99
CA TYR A 43 16.87 -7.61 1.65
C TYR A 43 16.71 -6.30 0.86
N VAL A 44 15.49 -5.75 0.81
CA VAL A 44 15.24 -4.46 0.14
C VAL A 44 16.07 -3.35 0.77
N GLY A 45 16.24 -3.36 2.11
CA GLY A 45 17.04 -2.38 2.82
C GLY A 45 18.54 -2.43 2.52
N GLN A 46 19.04 -3.53 1.95
CA GLN A 46 20.45 -3.73 1.59
C GLN A 46 20.71 -3.72 0.08
N LEU A 47 19.66 -3.57 -0.74
CA LEU A 47 19.79 -3.53 -2.19
C LEU A 47 20.64 -2.33 -2.62
N LYS A 48 21.51 -2.60 -3.61
CA LYS A 48 22.22 -1.57 -4.36
C LYS A 48 21.63 -1.50 -5.76
N GLU A 49 20.67 -0.65 -5.95
CA GLU A 49 19.99 -0.43 -7.24
C GLU A 49 20.09 1.04 -7.61
N ALA A 50 20.13 1.31 -8.91
CA ALA A 50 19.95 2.65 -9.42
C ALA A 50 18.50 3.08 -9.16
N TYR A 51 18.30 4.34 -8.78
CA TYR A 51 16.99 4.96 -8.67
C TYR A 51 17.05 6.39 -9.19
N GLU A 52 15.93 6.87 -9.67
CA GLU A 52 15.81 8.21 -10.23
C GLU A 52 15.36 9.21 -9.17
N ILE A 53 16.10 10.30 -9.05
CA ILE A 53 15.71 11.44 -8.22
C ILE A 53 15.16 12.49 -9.16
N PRO A 54 13.90 12.94 -9.02
CA PRO A 54 13.39 14.02 -9.87
C PRO A 54 14.17 15.32 -9.65
N ASP A 55 14.46 16.05 -10.72
CA ASP A 55 15.21 17.32 -10.69
C ASP A 55 14.60 18.35 -9.73
N THR A 56 13.29 18.32 -9.58
CA THR A 56 12.57 19.18 -8.65
C THR A 56 11.65 18.35 -7.73
N ILE A 57 11.98 18.33 -6.46
CA ILE A 57 11.10 17.79 -5.43
C ILE A 57 10.17 18.92 -4.98
N LYS A 58 8.90 18.86 -5.40
CA LYS A 58 7.90 19.83 -4.91
C LYS A 58 7.70 19.61 -3.42
N PRO A 59 7.92 20.63 -2.57
CA PRO A 59 7.57 20.54 -1.16
C PRO A 59 6.05 20.34 -1.05
N PHE A 60 5.63 19.51 -0.12
CA PHE A 60 4.22 19.45 0.27
C PHE A 60 3.96 20.50 1.36
N ASP A 61 2.72 20.98 1.43
CA ASP A 61 2.34 21.91 2.47
C ASP A 61 2.33 21.18 3.82
N ALA A 62 3.36 21.46 4.62
CA ALA A 62 3.53 20.93 5.96
C ALA A 62 2.98 21.87 7.03
N THR A 63 1.97 22.68 6.72
CA THR A 63 1.36 23.59 7.68
C THR A 63 0.84 22.79 8.88
N ILE A 64 1.56 22.89 9.99
CA ILE A 64 1.21 22.22 11.23
C ILE A 64 0.08 22.99 11.88
N VAL A 65 -1.14 22.58 11.66
CA VAL A 65 -2.24 22.97 12.52
C VAL A 65 -2.00 22.35 13.90
N LYS A 66 -1.80 23.18 14.92
CA LYS A 66 -1.69 22.73 16.31
C LYS A 66 -2.99 22.01 16.69
N ASP A 67 -2.97 20.68 16.65
CA ASP A 67 -4.06 19.82 17.10
C ASP A 67 -3.52 19.05 18.30
N ILE A 68 -3.87 19.52 19.50
CA ILE A 68 -3.44 18.86 20.74
C ILE A 68 -4.19 17.53 20.82
N ARG A 69 -3.43 16.45 20.79
CA ARG A 69 -3.96 15.10 21.00
C ARG A 69 -3.69 14.68 22.44
N THR A 70 -4.74 14.27 23.10
CA THR A 70 -4.66 13.64 24.42
C THR A 70 -5.20 12.22 24.30
N SER A 71 -4.65 11.31 25.10
CA SER A 71 -5.17 9.96 25.27
C SER A 71 -6.21 9.86 26.38
N ILE A 72 -6.43 10.95 27.14
CA ILE A 72 -7.34 10.98 28.29
C ILE A 72 -8.55 11.84 27.95
N TYR A 73 -9.70 11.22 27.82
CA TYR A 73 -10.99 11.85 27.60
C TYR A 73 -11.90 11.59 28.79
N VAL A 74 -11.98 12.55 29.69
CA VAL A 74 -12.69 12.41 30.98
C VAL A 74 -14.17 12.76 30.87
N ARG A 75 -14.56 13.56 29.86
CA ARG A 75 -15.95 13.98 29.68
C ARG A 75 -16.72 12.98 28.85
N GLU A 76 -17.95 12.69 29.27
CA GLU A 76 -18.90 11.87 28.54
C GLU A 76 -19.08 12.35 27.09
N GLY A 77 -19.11 11.42 26.13
CA GLY A 77 -19.29 11.69 24.70
C GLY A 77 -18.06 12.24 23.96
N VAL A 78 -17.02 12.73 24.64
CA VAL A 78 -15.84 13.32 23.97
C VAL A 78 -14.98 12.25 23.32
N LEU A 79 -14.81 11.10 23.95
CA LEU A 79 -14.08 9.96 23.38
C LEU A 79 -14.79 9.43 22.13
N GLU A 80 -16.10 9.29 22.17
CA GLU A 80 -16.89 8.86 21.02
C GLU A 80 -16.73 9.82 19.83
N GLN A 81 -16.85 11.12 20.05
CA GLN A 81 -16.65 12.13 19.01
C GLN A 81 -15.25 12.08 18.43
N HIS A 82 -14.23 11.85 19.27
CA HIS A 82 -12.85 11.68 18.84
C HIS A 82 -12.69 10.43 17.95
N ASN A 83 -13.25 9.30 18.35
CA ASN A 83 -13.21 8.06 17.58
C ASN A 83 -13.91 8.21 16.23
N TRP A 84 -15.07 8.88 16.17
CA TRP A 84 -15.74 9.21 14.92
C TRP A 84 -14.91 10.14 14.00
N LYS A 85 -14.15 11.07 14.59
CA LYS A 85 -13.22 11.93 13.83
C LYS A 85 -12.10 11.10 13.20
N LEU A 86 -11.51 10.15 13.94
CA LEU A 86 -10.48 9.26 13.44
C LEU A 86 -11.02 8.34 12.35
N PHE A 87 -12.18 7.75 12.57
CA PHE A 87 -12.85 6.89 11.59
C PHE A 87 -13.09 7.62 10.27
N ARG A 88 -13.65 8.83 10.31
CA ARG A 88 -13.90 9.64 9.11
C ARG A 88 -12.62 9.98 8.35
N ARG A 89 -11.52 10.25 9.04
CA ARG A 89 -10.20 10.47 8.41
C ARG A 89 -9.70 9.23 7.71
N PHE A 90 -9.87 8.07 8.32
CA PHE A 90 -9.47 6.79 7.72
C PHE A 90 -10.31 6.43 6.50
N GLU A 91 -11.63 6.66 6.56
CA GLU A 91 -12.51 6.48 5.39
C GLU A 91 -12.17 7.46 4.24
N ALA A 92 -11.71 8.66 4.55
CA ALA A 92 -11.20 9.58 3.54
C ALA A 92 -9.86 9.08 2.94
N LEU A 93 -8.96 8.56 3.78
CA LEU A 93 -7.69 7.97 3.33
C LEU A 93 -7.91 6.79 2.39
N LYS A 94 -8.90 5.92 2.63
CA LYS A 94 -9.25 4.81 1.73
C LYS A 94 -9.62 5.26 0.31
N LYS A 95 -9.99 6.53 0.14
CA LYS A 95 -10.37 7.13 -1.14
C LYS A 95 -9.27 7.99 -1.74
N GLU A 96 -8.10 8.05 -1.09
CA GLU A 96 -6.98 8.89 -1.54
C GLU A 96 -6.48 8.42 -2.91
N PRO A 97 -6.52 9.29 -3.94
CA PRO A 97 -6.13 8.90 -5.30
C PRO A 97 -4.70 8.38 -5.40
N LEU A 98 -3.76 9.00 -4.66
CA LEU A 98 -2.36 8.57 -4.67
C LEU A 98 -2.14 7.15 -4.12
N LEU A 99 -2.97 6.71 -3.16
CA LEU A 99 -2.94 5.33 -2.72
C LEU A 99 -3.59 4.39 -3.72
N LYS A 100 -4.71 4.82 -4.33
CA LYS A 100 -5.43 4.05 -5.32
C LYS A 100 -4.61 3.73 -6.56
N GLU A 101 -3.78 4.67 -6.98
CA GLU A 101 -2.90 4.51 -8.13
C GLU A 101 -1.83 3.42 -7.92
N ILE A 102 -1.36 3.24 -6.68
CA ILE A 102 -0.26 2.32 -6.38
C ILE A 102 -0.68 1.07 -5.60
N GLU A 103 -1.94 0.96 -5.13
CA GLU A 103 -2.33 -0.01 -4.09
C GLU A 103 -2.06 -1.47 -4.47
N VAL A 104 -2.25 -1.83 -5.73
CA VAL A 104 -2.01 -3.18 -6.26
C VAL A 104 -1.40 -3.08 -7.65
N GLN A 105 -0.30 -3.77 -7.87
CA GLN A 105 0.35 -3.84 -9.17
C GLN A 105 0.17 -5.25 -9.75
N PRO A 106 -0.66 -5.43 -10.80
CA PRO A 106 -0.82 -6.70 -11.48
C PRO A 106 0.36 -6.99 -12.40
N TYR A 107 0.74 -8.26 -12.50
CA TYR A 107 1.74 -8.76 -13.42
C TYR A 107 1.23 -10.03 -14.10
N ARG A 108 1.12 -10.02 -15.44
CA ARG A 108 0.65 -11.13 -16.30
C ARG A 108 -0.67 -11.76 -15.83
N VAL A 109 -1.56 -10.96 -15.27
CA VAL A 109 -2.89 -11.40 -14.84
C VAL A 109 -3.82 -11.49 -16.05
N ASN A 110 -3.92 -10.39 -16.82
CA ASN A 110 -4.54 -10.33 -18.14
C ASN A 110 -3.42 -10.33 -19.17
N ASP A 111 -3.02 -11.51 -19.65
CA ASP A 111 -1.88 -11.67 -20.53
C ASP A 111 -2.33 -12.00 -21.95
N PRO A 112 -1.72 -11.43 -23.01
CA PRO A 112 -2.01 -11.77 -24.39
C PRO A 112 -1.86 -13.26 -24.73
N GLU A 113 -1.01 -13.96 -23.97
CA GLU A 113 -0.76 -15.41 -24.11
C GLU A 113 -1.81 -16.26 -23.35
N GLY A 114 -2.78 -15.63 -22.71
CA GLY A 114 -3.84 -16.26 -21.93
C GLY A 114 -3.94 -15.70 -20.51
N ASP A 115 -5.17 -15.54 -20.04
CA ASP A 115 -5.44 -15.06 -18.68
C ASP A 115 -4.90 -16.02 -17.63
N ALA A 116 -4.59 -15.48 -16.45
CA ALA A 116 -4.13 -16.29 -15.34
C ALA A 116 -5.26 -17.13 -14.75
N GLU A 117 -5.01 -18.41 -14.52
CA GLU A 117 -5.92 -19.30 -13.76
C GLU A 117 -5.51 -19.37 -12.27
N ILE A 118 -4.23 -19.07 -12.00
CA ILE A 118 -3.67 -19.02 -10.64
C ILE A 118 -3.11 -17.63 -10.41
N ILE A 119 -3.47 -17.02 -9.30
CA ILE A 119 -2.97 -15.69 -8.92
C ILE A 119 -2.15 -15.79 -7.63
N LEU A 120 -0.88 -15.42 -7.72
CA LEU A 120 -0.02 -15.23 -6.54
C LEU A 120 -0.21 -13.82 -6.00
N VAL A 121 -0.32 -13.68 -4.69
CA VAL A 121 -0.41 -12.37 -4.03
C VAL A 121 0.74 -12.24 -3.04
N SER A 122 1.51 -11.16 -3.15
CA SER A 122 2.63 -10.92 -2.24
C SER A 122 2.96 -9.43 -2.11
N TYR A 123 3.87 -9.07 -1.22
CA TYR A 123 4.37 -7.71 -1.02
C TYR A 123 5.88 -7.70 -0.73
N GLY A 124 6.48 -6.51 -0.78
CA GLY A 124 7.90 -6.32 -0.50
C GLY A 124 8.80 -7.14 -1.44
N PHE A 125 9.87 -7.71 -0.92
CA PHE A 125 10.82 -8.51 -1.69
C PHE A 125 10.17 -9.73 -2.36
N PHE A 126 9.18 -10.35 -1.73
CA PHE A 126 8.47 -11.49 -2.31
C PHE A 126 7.73 -11.14 -3.61
N SER A 127 7.39 -9.86 -3.84
CA SER A 127 6.83 -9.44 -5.12
C SER A 127 7.82 -9.61 -6.27
N ARG A 128 9.10 -9.41 -6.02
CA ARG A 128 10.17 -9.64 -7.03
C ARG A 128 10.35 -11.12 -7.32
N ILE A 129 10.29 -11.96 -6.28
CA ILE A 129 10.31 -13.42 -6.45
C ILE A 129 9.07 -13.87 -7.21
N GLY A 130 7.90 -13.31 -6.90
CA GLY A 130 6.62 -13.59 -7.52
C GLY A 130 6.64 -13.39 -9.04
N THR A 131 7.20 -12.29 -9.53
CA THR A 131 7.34 -12.06 -10.98
C THR A 131 8.21 -13.13 -11.65
N GLY A 132 9.36 -13.48 -11.05
CA GLY A 132 10.22 -14.52 -11.57
C GLY A 132 9.59 -15.93 -11.54
N ILE A 133 8.73 -16.21 -10.56
CA ILE A 133 7.95 -17.45 -10.49
C ILE A 133 6.93 -17.50 -11.65
N VAL A 134 6.22 -16.39 -11.88
CA VAL A 134 5.24 -16.28 -12.96
C VAL A 134 5.88 -16.56 -14.32
N ASP A 135 7.01 -15.92 -14.63
CA ASP A 135 7.70 -16.13 -15.91
C ASP A 135 8.07 -17.60 -16.10
N ARG A 136 8.71 -18.21 -15.10
CA ARG A 136 9.10 -19.63 -15.16
C ARG A 136 7.93 -20.61 -15.25
N ALA A 137 6.80 -20.26 -14.63
CA ALA A 137 5.59 -21.08 -14.71
C ALA A 137 4.97 -21.00 -16.10
N ARG A 138 4.88 -19.79 -16.66
CA ARG A 138 4.34 -19.57 -18.00
C ARG A 138 5.21 -20.19 -19.10
N ASP A 139 6.53 -20.17 -18.97
CA ASP A 139 7.46 -20.90 -19.85
C ASP A 139 7.17 -22.42 -19.88
N ARG A 140 6.48 -22.93 -18.85
CA ARG A 140 6.06 -24.35 -18.75
C ARG A 140 4.59 -24.56 -19.08
N GLY A 141 3.91 -23.54 -19.61
CA GLY A 141 2.49 -23.60 -19.98
C GLY A 141 1.53 -23.52 -18.78
N ILE A 142 1.98 -23.06 -17.60
CA ILE A 142 1.12 -22.91 -16.43
C ILE A 142 0.63 -21.44 -16.36
N PRO A 143 -0.67 -21.18 -16.49
CA PRO A 143 -1.23 -19.83 -16.55
C PRO A 143 -1.29 -19.17 -15.16
N VAL A 144 -0.15 -18.65 -14.72
CA VAL A 144 0.00 -17.95 -13.43
C VAL A 144 0.08 -16.45 -13.66
N GLY A 145 -0.53 -15.66 -12.78
CA GLY A 145 -0.36 -14.22 -12.64
C GLY A 145 0.07 -13.83 -11.24
N HIS A 146 0.45 -12.58 -11.04
CA HIS A 146 0.90 -12.09 -9.75
C HIS A 146 0.29 -10.72 -9.44
N LEU A 147 -0.08 -10.49 -8.19
CA LEU A 147 -0.50 -9.21 -7.62
C LEU A 147 0.49 -8.79 -6.54
N SER A 148 1.19 -7.70 -6.79
CA SER A 148 2.06 -7.07 -5.80
C SER A 148 1.29 -6.03 -5.01
N LEU A 149 1.12 -6.24 -3.72
CA LEU A 149 0.51 -5.27 -2.81
C LEU A 149 1.54 -4.21 -2.43
N LYS A 150 1.24 -2.95 -2.69
CA LYS A 150 2.08 -1.80 -2.32
C LYS A 150 1.53 -1.07 -1.10
N VAL A 151 0.23 -1.11 -0.91
CA VAL A 151 -0.48 -0.55 0.25
C VAL A 151 -1.04 -1.72 1.08
N LEU A 152 -0.61 -1.84 2.32
CA LEU A 152 -1.09 -2.88 3.24
C LEU A 152 -2.15 -2.37 4.21
N ASN A 153 -2.12 -1.07 4.52
CA ASN A 153 -3.17 -0.40 5.27
C ASN A 153 -3.31 1.06 4.78
N PRO A 154 -4.51 1.50 4.35
CA PRO A 154 -5.75 0.71 4.26
C PRO A 154 -5.62 -0.46 3.29
N PHE A 155 -6.17 -1.61 3.66
CA PHE A 155 -6.08 -2.82 2.81
C PHE A 155 -6.87 -2.63 1.51
N PRO A 156 -6.31 -2.96 0.33
CA PRO A 156 -6.91 -2.72 -0.98
C PRO A 156 -7.96 -3.76 -1.38
N GLU A 157 -8.90 -4.06 -0.48
CA GLU A 157 -9.92 -5.11 -0.65
C GLU A 157 -10.69 -4.98 -1.97
N LYS A 158 -11.13 -3.76 -2.31
CA LYS A 158 -11.94 -3.55 -3.51
C LYS A 158 -11.16 -3.83 -4.79
N ALA A 159 -9.91 -3.34 -4.87
CA ALA A 159 -9.07 -3.57 -6.03
C ALA A 159 -8.76 -5.07 -6.21
N LEU A 160 -8.48 -5.78 -5.12
CA LEU A 160 -8.28 -7.22 -5.16
C LEU A 160 -9.54 -7.96 -5.61
N LEU A 161 -10.70 -7.63 -5.04
CA LEU A 161 -11.97 -8.26 -5.41
C LEU A 161 -12.36 -7.99 -6.87
N GLU A 162 -12.09 -6.80 -7.40
CA GLU A 162 -12.35 -6.48 -8.81
C GLU A 162 -11.48 -7.33 -9.75
N ILE A 163 -10.20 -7.50 -9.41
CA ILE A 163 -9.29 -8.33 -10.19
C ILE A 163 -9.73 -9.79 -10.12
N VAL A 164 -10.03 -10.31 -8.93
CA VAL A 164 -10.32 -11.73 -8.71
C VAL A 164 -11.70 -12.14 -9.21
N LYS A 165 -12.70 -11.28 -9.20
CA LYS A 165 -14.05 -11.59 -9.74
C LYS A 165 -14.02 -12.11 -11.18
N ASN A 166 -13.03 -11.71 -11.95
CA ASN A 166 -12.87 -12.13 -13.32
C ASN A 166 -12.24 -13.53 -13.46
N TYR A 167 -11.73 -14.12 -12.37
CA TYR A 167 -10.87 -15.33 -12.39
C TYR A 167 -11.46 -16.54 -11.65
N GLY A 168 -12.73 -16.49 -11.22
CA GLY A 168 -13.38 -17.61 -10.53
C GLY A 168 -13.09 -17.64 -9.02
N PRO A 169 -13.51 -18.73 -8.31
CA PRO A 169 -13.41 -18.79 -6.85
C PRO A 169 -11.95 -18.83 -6.39
N LEU A 170 -11.66 -18.04 -5.36
CA LEU A 170 -10.41 -18.12 -4.60
C LEU A 170 -10.42 -19.43 -3.77
N TYR A 171 -9.40 -20.22 -3.90
CA TYR A 171 -9.15 -21.38 -3.04
C TYR A 171 -8.10 -21.03 -2.01
#